data_0002b771fa307d145d13f67c1c97c1e9
#
_entry.id   0002b771fa307d145d13f67c1c97c1e9
#
_cell.length_a   1.000
_cell.length_b   1.000
_cell.length_c   1.000
_cell.angle_alpha   90.00
_cell.angle_beta   90.00
_cell.angle_gamma   90.00
#
_symmetry.space_group_name_H-M   'P 1'
#
loop_
_entity.id
_entity.type
_entity.pdbx_description
1 polymer ?
#
loop_
_entity_poly.entity_id
_entity_poly.type
_entity_poly.pdbx_seq_one_letter_code
_entity_poly.pdbx_strand_id
1 'polypeptide(L)'
;MKLYSQRDKRWAAKTLGKTKQTIGRYGCTITAISMAQTSFNVTSDPAMVALRLSFTPEGFLLWDSLKKVGLKLEQRFQGNNAGLIQGALAHPKKFALIQVDSSHWVLATGNYSAGVYKIADPWDGLRATTKRYGKITGGAVVSLL
;
A
#
# COMPACT_ATOMS: atom_id res chain seq x y z
N MET A 1 -13.24 4.30 4.08
CA MET A 1 -11.88 3.76 4.26
C MET A 1 -11.46 3.94 5.70
N LYS A 2 -10.92 2.89 6.31
CA LYS A 2 -10.26 2.98 7.61
C LYS A 2 -8.80 3.38 7.43
N LEU A 3 -8.29 4.24 8.31
CA LEU A 3 -6.90 4.66 8.31
C LEU A 3 -6.11 3.83 9.32
N TYR A 4 -4.98 3.28 8.89
CA TYR A 4 -4.12 2.47 9.74
C TYR A 4 -2.68 2.98 9.71
N SER A 5 -2.03 2.96 10.88
CA SER A 5 -0.58 3.15 10.98
C SER A 5 0.09 1.79 11.11
N GLN A 6 1.17 1.57 10.37
CA GLN A 6 2.00 0.38 10.55
C GLN A 6 2.62 0.31 11.95
N ARG A 7 2.72 1.45 12.64
CA ARG A 7 3.29 1.56 13.99
C ARG A 7 2.26 1.40 15.10
N ASP A 8 0.99 1.13 14.77
CA ASP A 8 -0.05 0.91 15.77
C ASP A 8 0.32 -0.29 16.66
N LYS A 9 0.17 -0.12 17.97
CA LYS A 9 0.54 -1.13 18.98
C LYS A 9 -0.13 -2.48 18.74
N ARG A 10 -1.31 -2.51 18.12
CA ARG A 10 -2.06 -3.75 17.87
C ARG A 10 -1.29 -4.72 16.98
N TRP A 11 -0.41 -4.24 16.10
CA TRP A 11 0.32 -5.09 15.16
C TRP A 11 1.78 -4.71 14.91
N ALA A 12 2.26 -3.57 15.43
CA ALA A 12 3.61 -3.10 15.11
C ALA A 12 4.70 -4.12 15.43
N ALA A 13 4.57 -4.88 16.52
CA ALA A 13 5.54 -5.89 16.90
C ALA A 13 5.36 -7.25 16.21
N LYS A 14 4.27 -7.44 15.45
CA LYS A 14 4.03 -8.67 14.68
C LYS A 14 4.92 -8.70 13.46
N THR A 15 5.28 -9.91 13.01
CA THR A 15 6.17 -10.08 11.86
C THR A 15 5.40 -10.16 10.54
N LEU A 16 6.10 -9.89 9.45
CA LEU A 16 5.63 -10.11 8.09
C LEU A 16 5.75 -11.60 7.80
N GLY A 17 4.64 -12.32 7.95
CA GLY A 17 4.63 -13.77 7.82
C GLY A 17 5.63 -14.42 8.75
N LYS A 18 6.45 -15.32 8.21
CA LYS A 18 7.48 -16.06 8.94
C LYS A 18 8.84 -15.36 8.99
N THR A 19 8.91 -14.12 8.51
CA THR A 19 10.17 -13.36 8.52
C THR A 19 10.46 -12.81 9.91
N LYS A 20 11.67 -12.28 10.08
CA LYS A 20 12.06 -11.53 11.30
C LYS A 20 11.69 -10.05 11.22
N GLN A 21 11.11 -9.61 10.09
CA GLN A 21 10.79 -8.20 9.85
C GLN A 21 9.43 -7.88 10.45
N THR A 22 9.36 -6.78 11.20
CA THR A 22 8.12 -6.37 11.87
C THR A 22 7.25 -5.47 10.99
N ILE A 23 5.95 -5.50 11.23
CA ILE A 23 4.99 -4.59 10.57
C ILE A 23 5.35 -3.13 10.87
N GLY A 24 5.68 -2.82 12.11
CA GLY A 24 5.99 -1.44 12.50
C GLY A 24 7.16 -0.84 11.73
N ARG A 25 8.14 -1.66 11.37
CA ARG A 25 9.34 -1.20 10.67
C ARG A 25 9.24 -1.31 9.15
N TYR A 26 8.64 -2.39 8.65
CA TYR A 26 8.66 -2.72 7.21
C TYR A 26 7.28 -2.93 6.60
N GLY A 27 6.20 -2.67 7.33
CA GLY A 27 4.84 -3.00 6.93
C GLY A 27 4.10 -1.95 6.12
N CYS A 28 4.78 -1.01 5.47
CA CYS A 28 4.10 0.06 4.74
C CYS A 28 3.22 -0.48 3.61
N THR A 29 3.71 -1.44 2.83
CA THR A 29 2.95 -2.00 1.70
C THR A 29 1.68 -2.70 2.17
N ILE A 30 1.79 -3.59 3.16
CA ILE A 30 0.61 -4.34 3.64
C ILE A 30 -0.37 -3.46 4.38
N THR A 31 0.10 -2.41 5.03
CA THR A 31 -0.78 -1.44 5.68
C THR A 31 -1.55 -0.62 4.65
N ALA A 32 -0.89 -0.19 3.57
CA ALA A 32 -1.55 0.47 2.46
C ALA A 32 -2.60 -0.44 1.78
N ILE A 33 -2.27 -1.72 1.58
CA ILE A 33 -3.19 -2.71 1.03
C ILE A 33 -4.42 -2.86 1.92
N SER A 34 -4.24 -2.97 3.24
CA SER A 34 -5.37 -3.13 4.16
C SER A 34 -6.28 -1.92 4.17
N MET A 35 -5.72 -0.70 4.12
CA MET A 35 -6.54 0.51 3.99
C MET A 35 -7.33 0.51 2.68
N ALA A 36 -6.70 0.14 1.57
CA ALA A 36 -7.38 0.03 0.27
C ALA A 36 -8.54 -0.97 0.33
N GLN A 37 -8.33 -2.14 0.93
CA GLN A 37 -9.40 -3.14 1.06
C GLN A 37 -10.60 -2.59 1.83
N THR A 38 -10.38 -1.85 2.91
CA THR A 38 -11.50 -1.24 3.64
C THR A 38 -12.25 -0.22 2.80
N SER A 39 -11.60 0.45 1.87
CA SER A 39 -12.27 1.39 0.95
C SER A 39 -13.21 0.67 -0.02
N PHE A 40 -13.01 -0.61 -0.26
CA PHE A 40 -13.89 -1.47 -1.07
C PHE A 40 -14.84 -2.31 -0.20
N ASN A 41 -15.04 -1.93 1.06
CA ASN A 41 -15.91 -2.63 2.03
C ASN A 41 -15.44 -4.05 2.35
N VAL A 42 -14.16 -4.33 2.21
CA VAL A 42 -13.56 -5.59 2.65
C VAL A 42 -13.00 -5.40 4.05
N THR A 43 -13.39 -6.27 4.97
CA THR A 43 -12.83 -6.27 6.32
C THR A 43 -11.36 -6.64 6.26
N SER A 44 -10.50 -5.75 6.73
CA SER A 44 -9.05 -5.93 6.66
C SER A 44 -8.34 -5.08 7.70
N ASP A 45 -7.18 -5.54 8.13
CA ASP A 45 -6.22 -4.76 8.91
C ASP A 45 -4.80 -5.25 8.61
N PRO A 46 -3.76 -4.51 9.02
CA PRO A 46 -2.38 -4.91 8.74
C PRO A 46 -1.99 -6.29 9.27
N ALA A 47 -2.50 -6.71 10.43
CA ALA A 47 -2.18 -8.02 10.99
C ALA A 47 -2.77 -9.15 10.13
N MET A 48 -4.00 -8.99 9.66
CA MET A 48 -4.64 -9.97 8.77
C MET A 48 -3.89 -10.13 7.46
N VAL A 49 -3.50 -9.02 6.85
CA VAL A 49 -2.79 -9.03 5.56
C VAL A 49 -1.40 -9.61 5.72
N ALA A 50 -0.67 -9.23 6.77
CA ALA A 50 0.66 -9.79 7.06
C ALA A 50 0.64 -11.30 7.26
N LEU A 51 -0.43 -11.82 7.86
CA LEU A 51 -0.57 -13.26 8.11
C LEU A 51 -0.82 -14.05 6.82
N ARG A 52 -1.53 -13.48 5.87
CA ARG A 52 -1.97 -14.18 4.65
C ARG A 52 -1.01 -14.06 3.48
N LEU A 53 -0.30 -12.95 3.34
CA LEU A 53 0.61 -12.73 2.23
C LEU A 53 1.96 -13.42 2.45
N SER A 54 2.72 -13.51 1.38
CA SER A 54 4.07 -14.08 1.39
C SER A 54 5.11 -13.00 1.16
N PHE A 55 6.28 -13.20 1.79
CA PHE A 55 7.36 -12.19 1.79
C PHE A 55 8.70 -12.86 1.55
N THR A 56 9.65 -12.09 1.02
CA THR A 56 11.06 -12.49 1.04
C THR A 56 11.58 -12.46 2.49
N PRO A 57 12.73 -13.12 2.79
CA PRO A 57 13.31 -13.03 4.14
C PRO A 57 13.58 -11.59 4.61
N GLU A 58 13.82 -10.66 3.68
CA GLU A 58 14.04 -9.24 3.96
C GLU A 58 12.75 -8.46 4.21
N GLY A 59 11.59 -9.10 4.04
CA GLY A 59 10.29 -8.47 4.28
C GLY A 59 9.67 -7.80 3.07
N PHE A 60 10.18 -8.05 1.87
CA PHE A 60 9.55 -7.56 0.64
C PHE A 60 8.37 -8.44 0.23
N LEU A 61 7.28 -7.79 -0.17
CA LEU A 61 6.08 -8.50 -0.63
C LEU A 61 6.37 -9.31 -1.89
N LEU A 62 5.96 -10.58 -1.88
CA LEU A 62 5.86 -11.40 -3.08
C LEU A 62 4.52 -11.09 -3.73
N TRP A 63 4.53 -10.32 -4.80
CA TRP A 63 3.32 -9.77 -5.41
C TRP A 63 2.32 -10.82 -5.89
N ASP A 64 2.79 -12.00 -6.30
CA ASP A 64 1.90 -13.10 -6.69
C ASP A 64 1.04 -13.61 -5.54
N SER A 65 1.43 -13.35 -4.31
CA SER A 65 0.65 -13.76 -3.13
C SER A 65 -0.61 -12.91 -2.90
N LEU A 66 -0.79 -11.79 -3.59
CA LEU A 66 -1.96 -10.93 -3.47
C LEU A 66 -3.28 -11.68 -3.68
N LYS A 67 -3.29 -12.72 -4.52
CA LYS A 67 -4.47 -13.56 -4.74
C LYS A 67 -4.99 -14.18 -3.46
N LYS A 68 -4.15 -14.41 -2.46
CA LYS A 68 -4.55 -14.98 -1.16
C LYS A 68 -5.46 -14.04 -0.36
N VAL A 69 -5.50 -12.77 -0.71
CA VAL A 69 -6.40 -11.78 -0.09
C VAL A 69 -7.39 -11.20 -1.11
N GLY A 70 -7.62 -11.89 -2.23
CA GLY A 70 -8.61 -11.48 -3.22
C GLY A 70 -8.17 -10.34 -4.12
N LEU A 71 -6.88 -10.18 -4.32
CA LEU A 71 -6.31 -9.09 -5.12
C LEU A 71 -5.39 -9.65 -6.21
N LYS A 72 -5.13 -8.80 -7.20
CA LYS A 72 -4.24 -9.12 -8.31
C LYS A 72 -3.37 -7.92 -8.66
N LEU A 73 -2.07 -8.14 -8.83
CA LEU A 73 -1.19 -7.13 -9.40
C LEU A 73 -1.50 -6.98 -10.87
N GLU A 74 -1.92 -5.78 -11.30
CA GLU A 74 -2.13 -5.49 -12.71
C GLU A 74 -0.82 -5.07 -13.35
N GLN A 75 -0.10 -4.13 -12.75
CA GLN A 75 1.13 -3.61 -13.33
C GLN A 75 1.98 -2.92 -12.28
N ARG A 76 3.29 -3.14 -12.33
CA ARG A 76 4.30 -2.32 -11.67
C ARG A 76 4.73 -1.21 -12.61
N PHE A 77 5.11 -0.06 -12.07
CA PHE A 77 5.63 1.04 -12.87
C PHE A 77 6.76 1.75 -12.12
N GLN A 78 7.59 2.46 -12.89
CA GLN A 78 8.68 3.28 -12.36
C GLN A 78 8.34 4.76 -12.52
N GLY A 79 8.89 5.59 -11.65
CA GLY A 79 8.68 7.02 -11.65
C GLY A 79 7.24 7.43 -11.35
N ASN A 80 6.92 8.68 -11.64
CA ASN A 80 5.58 9.23 -11.47
C ASN A 80 4.75 9.00 -12.74
N ASN A 81 4.19 7.81 -12.86
CA ASN A 81 3.35 7.46 -14.02
C ASN A 81 1.91 7.95 -13.77
N ALA A 82 1.64 9.19 -14.18
CA ALA A 82 0.33 9.83 -13.96
C ALA A 82 -0.81 9.06 -14.62
N GLY A 83 -0.59 8.52 -15.82
CA GLY A 83 -1.64 7.76 -16.54
C GLY A 83 -2.09 6.54 -15.77
N LEU A 84 -1.16 5.75 -15.24
CA LEU A 84 -1.48 4.55 -14.46
C LEU A 84 -2.10 4.89 -13.12
N ILE A 85 -1.57 5.90 -12.42
CA ILE A 85 -2.12 6.31 -11.11
C ILE A 85 -3.53 6.84 -11.26
N GLN A 86 -3.75 7.76 -12.19
CA GLN A 86 -5.07 8.35 -12.41
C GLN A 86 -6.07 7.33 -12.95
N GLY A 87 -5.63 6.43 -13.82
CA GLY A 87 -6.46 5.34 -14.31
C GLY A 87 -6.97 4.43 -13.19
N ALA A 88 -6.10 4.10 -12.23
CA ALA A 88 -6.50 3.31 -11.06
C ALA A 88 -7.47 4.08 -10.16
N LEU A 89 -7.20 5.37 -9.92
CA LEU A 89 -8.08 6.22 -9.09
C LEU A 89 -9.49 6.33 -9.67
N ALA A 90 -9.62 6.33 -11.00
CA ALA A 90 -10.90 6.43 -11.68
C ALA A 90 -11.64 5.09 -11.82
N HIS A 91 -10.98 3.97 -11.55
CA HIS A 91 -11.55 2.64 -11.77
C HIS A 91 -12.22 2.10 -10.50
N PRO A 92 -13.46 1.56 -10.59
CA PRO A 92 -14.22 1.14 -9.42
C PRO A 92 -13.66 -0.10 -8.70
N LYS A 93 -12.72 -0.83 -9.31
CA LYS A 93 -12.15 -2.07 -8.76
C LYS A 93 -10.62 -2.05 -8.69
N LYS A 94 -10.00 -0.90 -8.80
CA LYS A 94 -8.54 -0.77 -8.76
C LYS A 94 -8.10 0.27 -7.75
N PHE A 95 -6.86 0.14 -7.32
CA PHE A 95 -6.19 1.16 -6.52
C PHE A 95 -4.71 1.22 -6.90
N ALA A 96 -4.07 2.33 -6.58
CA ALA A 96 -2.66 2.52 -6.83
C ALA A 96 -1.90 2.62 -5.51
N LEU A 97 -0.84 1.84 -5.42
CA LEU A 97 0.20 2.01 -4.40
C LEU A 97 1.32 2.84 -5.02
N ILE A 98 1.76 3.85 -4.32
CA ILE A 98 2.83 4.74 -4.78
C ILE A 98 4.07 4.50 -3.92
N GLN A 99 5.20 4.27 -4.57
CA GLN A 99 6.49 4.21 -3.90
C GLN A 99 7.12 5.60 -3.89
N VAL A 100 7.51 6.06 -2.72
CA VAL A 100 8.17 7.35 -2.53
C VAL A 100 9.59 7.14 -1.99
N ASP A 101 10.52 7.97 -2.47
CA ASP A 101 11.92 7.97 -2.03
C ASP A 101 12.57 6.57 -2.05
N SER A 102 12.19 5.74 -3.02
CA SER A 102 12.68 4.38 -3.29
C SER A 102 12.49 3.38 -2.14
N SER A 103 11.86 3.75 -1.03
CA SER A 103 11.83 2.92 0.18
C SER A 103 10.47 2.81 0.87
N HIS A 104 9.57 3.78 0.67
CA HIS A 104 8.30 3.83 1.38
C HIS A 104 7.13 3.71 0.41
N TRP A 105 6.07 3.03 0.84
CA TRP A 105 4.86 2.84 0.05
C TRP A 105 3.68 3.52 0.73
N VAL A 106 2.87 4.21 -0.07
CA VAL A 106 1.65 4.89 0.38
C VAL A 106 0.48 4.53 -0.53
N LEU A 107 -0.74 4.72 -0.05
CA LEU A 107 -1.95 4.49 -0.85
C LEU A 107 -2.41 5.80 -1.49
N ALA A 108 -2.54 5.82 -2.81
CA ALA A 108 -3.16 6.94 -3.52
C ALA A 108 -4.67 6.96 -3.22
N THR A 109 -5.19 8.13 -2.86
CA THR A 109 -6.62 8.30 -2.55
C THR A 109 -7.32 9.33 -3.44
N GLY A 110 -6.58 10.12 -4.20
CA GLY A 110 -7.15 11.12 -5.10
C GLY A 110 -6.09 11.97 -5.76
N ASN A 111 -6.52 12.84 -6.67
CA ASN A 111 -5.66 13.84 -7.28
C ASN A 111 -5.61 15.08 -6.40
N TYR A 112 -4.46 15.75 -6.36
CA TYR A 112 -4.29 17.00 -5.64
C TYR A 112 -3.95 18.14 -6.60
N SER A 113 -2.84 18.02 -7.31
CA SER A 113 -2.40 18.96 -8.35
C SER A 113 -1.56 18.19 -9.38
N ALA A 114 -1.05 18.85 -10.42
CA ALA A 114 -0.27 18.18 -11.44
C ALA A 114 0.92 17.43 -10.81
N GLY A 115 0.95 16.11 -10.98
CA GLY A 115 2.01 15.24 -10.48
C GLY A 115 2.01 15.03 -8.96
N VAL A 116 0.99 15.54 -8.24
CA VAL A 116 0.84 15.40 -6.79
C VAL A 116 -0.48 14.71 -6.46
N TYR A 117 -0.45 13.73 -5.59
CA TYR A 117 -1.62 12.93 -5.25
C TYR A 117 -1.93 13.01 -3.76
N LYS A 118 -3.24 12.96 -3.45
CA LYS A 118 -3.69 12.72 -2.08
C LYS A 118 -3.36 11.28 -1.72
N ILE A 119 -2.92 11.06 -0.48
CA ILE A 119 -2.52 9.75 0.00
C ILE A 119 -3.08 9.46 1.39
N ALA A 120 -3.16 8.17 1.71
CA ALA A 120 -3.23 7.67 3.08
C ALA A 120 -1.85 7.07 3.38
N ASP A 121 -1.20 7.56 4.42
CA ASP A 121 0.17 7.20 4.73
C ASP A 121 0.25 6.12 5.80
N PRO A 122 0.77 4.93 5.47
CA PRO A 122 0.94 3.86 6.46
C PRO A 122 1.85 4.21 7.62
N TRP A 123 2.77 5.16 7.44
CA TRP A 123 3.72 5.49 8.51
C TRP A 123 3.02 5.93 9.80
N ASP A 124 2.04 6.80 9.69
CA ASP A 124 1.32 7.35 10.84
C ASP A 124 -0.21 7.20 10.75
N GLY A 125 -0.72 6.63 9.66
CA GLY A 125 -2.16 6.47 9.45
C GLY A 125 -2.88 7.77 9.14
N LEU A 126 -2.18 8.80 8.69
CA LEU A 126 -2.78 10.10 8.41
C LEU A 126 -2.96 10.32 6.91
N ARG A 127 -3.92 11.16 6.56
CA ARG A 127 -4.07 11.67 5.20
C ARG A 127 -3.04 12.76 4.95
N ALA A 128 -2.44 12.73 3.77
CA ALA A 128 -1.43 13.70 3.36
C ALA A 128 -1.44 13.84 1.83
N THR A 129 -0.44 14.47 1.28
CA THR A 129 -0.15 14.45 -0.16
C THR A 129 1.27 13.91 -0.39
N THR A 130 1.56 13.55 -1.65
CA THR A 130 2.90 13.07 -2.00
C THR A 130 3.99 14.14 -1.82
N LYS A 131 3.61 15.41 -1.63
CA LYS A 131 4.58 16.48 -1.25
C LYS A 131 5.27 16.24 0.09
N ARG A 132 4.71 15.36 0.93
CA ARG A 132 5.33 14.95 2.19
C ARG A 132 6.70 14.32 1.98
N TYR A 133 6.92 13.76 0.79
CA TYR A 133 8.13 13.03 0.42
C TYR A 133 8.88 13.76 -0.71
N GLY A 134 10.13 13.38 -0.92
CA GLY A 134 10.96 14.05 -1.92
C GLY A 134 10.58 13.72 -3.36
N LYS A 135 10.26 12.43 -3.64
CA LYS A 135 10.09 11.97 -5.01
C LYS A 135 9.22 10.73 -5.11
N ILE A 136 8.36 10.67 -6.12
CA ILE A 136 7.67 9.43 -6.51
C ILE A 136 8.63 8.62 -7.38
N THR A 137 8.99 7.42 -6.93
CA THR A 137 9.96 6.57 -7.60
C THR A 137 9.35 5.37 -8.31
N GLY A 138 8.09 5.09 -8.07
CA GLY A 138 7.41 3.98 -8.74
C GLY A 138 6.05 3.71 -8.13
N GLY A 139 5.53 2.53 -8.42
CA GLY A 139 4.25 2.12 -7.86
C GLY A 139 3.75 0.79 -8.40
N ALA A 140 2.50 0.51 -8.03
CA ALA A 140 1.80 -0.70 -8.45
C ALA A 140 0.31 -0.40 -8.61
N VAL A 141 -0.27 -0.87 -9.68
CA VAL A 141 -1.73 -0.89 -9.86
C VAL A 141 -2.22 -2.26 -9.45
N VAL A 142 -3.17 -2.29 -8.54
CA VAL A 142 -3.75 -3.52 -7.99
C VAL A 142 -5.25 -3.51 -8.23
N SER A 143 -5.81 -4.66 -8.60
CA SER A 143 -7.26 -4.80 -8.79
C SER A 143 -7.84 -5.83 -7.85
N LEU A 144 -9.15 -5.69 -7.58
CA LEU A 144 -9.94 -6.76 -6.97
C LEU A 144 -10.06 -7.91 -7.98
N LEU A 145 -10.01 -9.13 -7.45
CA LEU A 145 -10.27 -10.32 -8.27
C LEU A 145 -11.74 -10.43 -8.65
#